data_1f4eb1cf9905b6d32e037279f9f38ee7
#
_entry.id   1f4eb1cf9905b6d32e037279f9f38ee7
#
_cell.length_a   1.000
_cell.length_b   1.000
_cell.length_c   1.000
_cell.angle_alpha   90.00
_cell.angle_beta   90.00
_cell.angle_gamma   90.00
#
_symmetry.space_group_name_H-M   'P 1'
#
loop_
_entity.id
_entity.type
_entity.pdbx_description
1 polymer ?
#
loop_
_entity_poly.entity_id
_entity_poly.type
_entity_poly.pdbx_seq_one_letter_code
_entity_poly.pdbx_strand_id
1 'polypeptide(L)'
;MYKIKTMNHISPYGLQKLEERGIFNRTEEMNKALVQLSKQAADGKAWVAGDIAPTGRFLAPLGDASFEELVDIYTEQAAGLEQAGVDLYVIETMMTLTDARAAVLAIRSMSKKPILVSFTCDESGKILSGTDVVAALSVMEGMGVSAFGLNCSAGPEQMLLQLQRLHKYARVPLIAKPNAGMPEIVNGEAVYNCPPEEFVALVPEMLKAGVALFGGCCGTTEEHIAALKAALKDAEYVRPAPECLDLLPAATEKEAFFLPADATHGAVLTADGDLEDKLSDAMDDEWPMVALKLAFWADVDALA
;
A
#
# COMPACT_ATOMS: atom_id res chain seq x y z
N MET A 1 20.10 1.14 12.87
CA MET A 1 18.73 0.61 12.62
C MET A 1 17.74 1.59 13.20
N TYR A 2 16.92 2.20 12.34
CA TYR A 2 15.91 3.17 12.78
C TYR A 2 14.64 2.45 13.23
N LYS A 3 14.07 2.91 14.34
CA LYS A 3 12.81 2.38 14.85
C LYS A 3 11.68 3.30 14.40
N ILE A 4 10.64 2.72 13.82
CA ILE A 4 9.41 3.40 13.48
C ILE A 4 8.33 2.85 14.41
N LYS A 5 7.61 3.75 15.11
CA LYS A 5 6.39 3.41 15.80
C LYS A 5 5.22 3.84 14.93
N THR A 6 4.45 2.87 14.48
CA THR A 6 3.14 3.14 13.91
C THR A 6 2.12 3.26 15.03
N MET A 7 1.17 4.12 14.87
CA MET A 7 0.06 4.29 15.79
C MET A 7 -1.21 3.86 15.10
N ASN A 8 -2.01 3.08 15.83
CA ASN A 8 -3.40 2.95 15.46
C ASN A 8 -4.05 4.32 15.63
N HIS A 9 -4.43 4.93 14.52
CA HIS A 9 -5.15 6.18 14.47
C HIS A 9 -6.64 5.90 14.24
N ILE A 10 -7.43 6.95 14.35
CA ILE A 10 -8.85 6.86 13.99
C ILE A 10 -8.91 6.92 12.46
N SER A 11 -9.12 5.76 11.85
CA SER A 11 -9.32 5.68 10.41
C SER A 11 -10.61 6.40 10.00
N PRO A 12 -10.76 6.78 8.73
CA PRO A 12 -12.00 7.33 8.20
C PRO A 12 -13.21 6.37 8.36
N TYR A 13 -12.98 5.05 8.37
CA TYR A 13 -14.00 4.07 8.79
C TYR A 13 -14.39 4.27 10.27
N GLY A 14 -13.45 4.76 11.09
CA GLY A 14 -13.73 5.27 12.42
C GLY A 14 -14.55 6.55 12.42
N LEU A 15 -14.50 7.41 11.37
CA LEU A 15 -15.35 8.60 11.31
C LEU A 15 -16.84 8.25 11.34
N GLN A 16 -17.27 7.29 10.53
CA GLN A 16 -18.67 6.82 10.58
C GLN A 16 -19.03 6.30 11.98
N LYS A 17 -18.15 5.52 12.61
CA LYS A 17 -18.35 5.05 13.99
C LYS A 17 -18.26 6.16 15.03
N LEU A 18 -17.45 7.19 14.78
CA LEU A 18 -17.39 8.38 15.63
C LEU A 18 -18.65 9.24 15.47
N GLU A 19 -19.19 9.32 14.26
CA GLU A 19 -20.46 9.98 13.95
C GLU A 19 -21.63 9.30 14.67
N GLU A 20 -21.71 7.95 14.58
CA GLU A 20 -22.67 7.15 15.34
C GLU A 20 -22.58 7.38 16.85
N ARG A 21 -21.42 7.76 17.36
CA ARG A 21 -21.15 8.08 18.76
C ARG A 21 -21.19 9.58 19.10
N GLY A 22 -21.49 10.43 18.12
CA GLY A 22 -21.59 11.89 18.31
C GLY A 22 -20.27 12.61 18.57
N ILE A 23 -19.12 12.04 18.19
CA ILE A 23 -17.78 12.59 18.45
C ILE A 23 -16.94 12.77 17.17
N PHE A 24 -17.56 12.75 15.99
CA PHE A 24 -16.87 12.87 14.71
C PHE A 24 -16.09 14.18 14.54
N ASN A 25 -16.57 15.26 15.10
CA ASN A 25 -15.94 16.59 15.06
C ASN A 25 -14.65 16.69 15.92
N ARG A 26 -14.21 15.61 16.55
CA ARG A 26 -12.99 15.55 17.36
C ARG A 26 -11.86 14.78 16.72
N THR A 27 -11.97 14.41 15.43
CA THR A 27 -10.98 13.60 14.72
C THR A 27 -9.59 14.24 14.76
N GLU A 28 -9.48 15.54 14.48
CA GLU A 28 -8.21 16.27 14.53
C GLU A 28 -7.62 16.28 15.95
N GLU A 29 -8.43 16.61 16.97
CA GLU A 29 -8.01 16.63 18.37
C GLU A 29 -7.49 15.24 18.82
N MET A 30 -8.22 14.20 18.48
CA MET A 30 -7.86 12.81 18.85
C MET A 30 -6.58 12.37 18.16
N ASN A 31 -6.42 12.60 16.85
CA ASN A 31 -5.19 12.30 16.14
C ASN A 31 -4.00 13.07 16.72
N LYS A 32 -4.16 14.36 17.05
CA LYS A 32 -3.11 15.13 17.73
C LYS A 32 -2.70 14.52 19.07
N ALA A 33 -3.68 14.15 19.89
CA ALA A 33 -3.41 13.55 21.20
C ALA A 33 -2.67 12.22 21.08
N LEU A 34 -3.08 11.37 20.13
CA LEU A 34 -2.43 10.08 19.86
C LEU A 34 -0.98 10.28 19.38
N VAL A 35 -0.71 11.19 18.46
CA VAL A 35 0.65 11.50 17.99
C VAL A 35 1.52 12.00 19.16
N GLN A 36 0.99 12.87 20.00
CA GLN A 36 1.72 13.39 21.17
C GLN A 36 2.08 12.28 22.16
N LEU A 37 1.13 11.38 22.48
CA LEU A 37 1.39 10.22 23.32
C LEU A 37 2.48 9.32 22.74
N SER A 38 2.46 9.09 21.43
CA SER A 38 3.50 8.29 20.77
C SER A 38 4.85 8.97 20.76
N LYS A 39 4.90 10.28 20.57
CA LYS A 39 6.16 11.04 20.67
C LYS A 39 6.73 11.00 22.08
N GLN A 40 5.89 11.12 23.10
CA GLN A 40 6.30 10.96 24.49
C GLN A 40 6.86 9.55 24.75
N ALA A 41 6.14 8.52 24.29
CA ALA A 41 6.60 7.13 24.43
C ALA A 41 7.85 6.80 23.61
N ALA A 42 8.03 7.46 22.46
CA ALA A 42 9.22 7.31 21.63
C ALA A 42 10.45 7.96 22.27
N ASP A 43 10.28 9.03 23.06
CA ASP A 43 11.34 9.72 23.80
C ASP A 43 12.56 10.05 22.90
N GLY A 44 12.31 10.49 21.67
CA GLY A 44 13.35 10.74 20.67
C GLY A 44 14.13 9.51 20.17
N LYS A 45 13.78 8.31 20.64
CA LYS A 45 14.47 7.04 20.29
C LYS A 45 13.88 6.33 19.08
N ALA A 46 12.75 6.82 18.57
CA ALA A 46 12.08 6.29 17.38
C ALA A 46 11.35 7.41 16.63
N TRP A 47 11.21 7.27 15.33
CA TRP A 47 10.31 8.10 14.54
C TRP A 47 8.86 7.70 14.79
N VAL A 48 7.97 8.68 14.74
CA VAL A 48 6.52 8.49 14.89
C VAL A 48 5.87 8.66 13.53
N ALA A 49 5.27 7.60 13.03
CA ALA A 49 4.55 7.61 11.78
C ALA A 49 3.07 7.98 11.99
N GLY A 50 2.55 8.80 11.10
CA GLY A 50 1.11 8.96 10.92
C GLY A 50 0.59 7.75 10.14
N ASP A 51 -0.25 6.98 10.80
CA ASP A 51 -0.76 5.74 10.25
C ASP A 51 -2.12 5.98 9.57
N ILE A 52 -2.30 5.50 8.35
CA ILE A 52 -3.48 5.67 7.51
C ILE A 52 -3.93 4.29 7.02
N ALA A 53 -5.18 3.95 7.29
CA ALA A 53 -5.80 2.67 6.91
C ALA A 53 -6.93 2.89 5.89
N PRO A 54 -7.46 1.81 5.28
CA PRO A 54 -8.57 1.92 4.34
C PRO A 54 -9.78 2.66 4.90
N THR A 55 -10.46 3.42 4.05
CA THR A 55 -11.70 4.13 4.41
C THR A 55 -12.84 3.17 4.74
N GLY A 56 -12.82 1.96 4.19
CA GLY A 56 -13.95 1.02 4.21
C GLY A 56 -15.06 1.40 3.22
N ARG A 57 -14.85 2.46 2.42
CA ARG A 57 -15.75 2.84 1.33
C ARG A 57 -15.19 2.36 0.00
N PHE A 58 -16.06 2.01 -0.91
CA PHE A 58 -15.69 1.49 -2.22
C PHE A 58 -16.32 2.34 -3.32
N LEU A 59 -15.61 2.44 -4.45
CA LEU A 59 -16.13 3.01 -5.66
C LEU A 59 -17.08 2.02 -6.36
N ALA A 60 -17.84 2.51 -7.33
CA ALA A 60 -18.64 1.63 -8.19
C ALA A 60 -17.74 0.55 -8.85
N PRO A 61 -18.21 -0.70 -9.05
CA PRO A 61 -19.56 -1.19 -8.74
C PRO A 61 -19.71 -1.70 -7.30
N LEU A 62 -18.65 -1.70 -6.47
CA LEU A 62 -18.66 -2.28 -5.12
C LEU A 62 -19.23 -1.33 -4.06
N GLY A 63 -19.36 -0.05 -4.37
CA GLY A 63 -19.88 0.97 -3.48
C GLY A 63 -20.34 2.21 -4.26
N ASP A 64 -20.60 3.30 -3.55
CA ASP A 64 -21.16 4.55 -4.05
C ASP A 64 -20.23 5.76 -3.86
N ALA A 65 -19.03 5.55 -3.33
CA ALA A 65 -18.07 6.63 -3.12
C ALA A 65 -17.46 7.10 -4.44
N SER A 66 -17.19 8.40 -4.56
CA SER A 66 -16.34 8.94 -5.62
C SER A 66 -14.86 8.91 -5.22
N PHE A 67 -13.97 9.02 -6.19
CA PHE A 67 -12.54 9.10 -5.92
C PHE A 67 -12.18 10.38 -5.16
N GLU A 68 -12.83 11.48 -5.50
CA GLU A 68 -12.67 12.78 -4.88
C GLU A 68 -13.07 12.74 -3.41
N GLU A 69 -14.18 12.08 -3.07
CA GLU A 69 -14.57 11.88 -1.67
C GLU A 69 -13.52 11.12 -0.86
N LEU A 70 -12.87 10.10 -1.44
CA LEU A 70 -11.78 9.40 -0.76
C LEU A 70 -10.58 10.34 -0.54
N VAL A 71 -10.22 11.15 -1.53
CA VAL A 71 -9.13 12.14 -1.41
C VAL A 71 -9.45 13.15 -0.31
N ASP A 72 -10.67 13.66 -0.23
CA ASP A 72 -11.09 14.62 0.79
C ASP A 72 -11.02 14.03 2.21
N ILE A 73 -11.50 12.80 2.38
CA ILE A 73 -11.43 12.06 3.65
C ILE A 73 -9.97 11.91 4.11
N TYR A 74 -9.09 11.46 3.23
CA TYR A 74 -7.67 11.31 3.57
C TYR A 74 -6.96 12.65 3.78
N THR A 75 -7.39 13.70 3.09
CA THR A 75 -6.85 15.05 3.27
C THR A 75 -7.12 15.57 4.68
N GLU A 76 -8.34 15.40 5.19
CA GLU A 76 -8.70 15.79 6.56
C GLU A 76 -7.83 15.03 7.58
N GLN A 77 -7.68 13.72 7.42
CA GLN A 77 -6.86 12.91 8.31
C GLN A 77 -5.38 13.29 8.25
N ALA A 78 -4.83 13.41 7.04
CA ALA A 78 -3.42 13.76 6.84
C ALA A 78 -3.10 15.15 7.39
N ALA A 79 -4.01 16.12 7.28
CA ALA A 79 -3.86 17.46 7.85
C ALA A 79 -3.71 17.41 9.38
N GLY A 80 -4.54 16.63 10.06
CA GLY A 80 -4.44 16.44 11.51
C GLY A 80 -3.11 15.81 11.93
N LEU A 81 -2.65 14.79 11.20
CA LEU A 81 -1.38 14.11 11.43
C LEU A 81 -0.18 15.04 11.16
N GLU A 82 -0.21 15.82 10.06
CA GLU A 82 0.84 16.79 9.71
C GLU A 82 0.98 17.87 10.78
N GLN A 83 -0.14 18.46 11.24
CA GLN A 83 -0.16 19.44 12.30
C GLN A 83 0.35 18.87 13.64
N ALA A 84 0.09 17.61 13.92
CA ALA A 84 0.60 16.92 15.09
C ALA A 84 2.11 16.64 15.01
N GLY A 85 2.71 16.82 13.83
CA GLY A 85 4.14 16.75 13.62
C GLY A 85 4.66 15.31 13.49
N VAL A 86 3.95 14.41 12.81
CA VAL A 86 4.47 13.09 12.47
C VAL A 86 5.78 13.20 11.69
N ASP A 87 6.63 12.19 11.77
CA ASP A 87 7.94 12.21 11.10
C ASP A 87 7.85 11.65 9.67
N LEU A 88 6.89 10.76 9.42
CA LEU A 88 6.59 10.12 8.13
C LEU A 88 5.14 9.62 8.14
N TYR A 89 4.68 9.09 6.99
CA TYR A 89 3.38 8.44 6.88
C TYR A 89 3.52 6.95 6.58
N VAL A 90 2.61 6.16 7.13
CA VAL A 90 2.42 4.75 6.80
C VAL A 90 0.98 4.57 6.35
N ILE A 91 0.80 4.17 5.12
CA ILE A 91 -0.48 3.78 4.53
C ILE A 91 -0.47 2.26 4.53
N GLU A 92 -1.31 1.61 5.36
CA GLU A 92 -1.20 0.17 5.56
C GLU A 92 -2.53 -0.58 5.45
N THR A 93 -2.42 -1.89 5.20
CA THR A 93 -3.55 -2.81 5.06
C THR A 93 -4.47 -2.41 3.91
N MET A 94 -3.91 -1.79 2.88
CA MET A 94 -4.72 -1.37 1.73
C MET A 94 -5.26 -2.57 0.97
N MET A 95 -6.55 -2.50 0.65
CA MET A 95 -7.31 -3.56 -0.01
C MET A 95 -7.66 -3.23 -1.46
N THR A 96 -7.59 -1.95 -1.82
CA THR A 96 -7.82 -1.47 -3.19
C THR A 96 -6.73 -0.50 -3.61
N LEU A 97 -6.39 -0.53 -4.89
CA LEU A 97 -5.41 0.40 -5.45
C LEU A 97 -5.94 1.84 -5.42
N THR A 98 -7.22 2.00 -5.63
CA THR A 98 -7.90 3.30 -5.65
C THR A 98 -7.80 4.01 -4.29
N ASP A 99 -8.07 3.30 -3.21
CA ASP A 99 -7.98 3.82 -1.84
C ASP A 99 -6.53 4.27 -1.51
N ALA A 100 -5.55 3.43 -1.84
CA ALA A 100 -4.13 3.76 -1.65
C ALA A 100 -3.69 4.99 -2.46
N ARG A 101 -4.15 5.11 -3.73
CA ARG A 101 -3.87 6.28 -4.58
C ARG A 101 -4.45 7.56 -3.98
N ALA A 102 -5.70 7.52 -3.51
CA ALA A 102 -6.34 8.67 -2.87
C ALA A 102 -5.56 9.13 -1.63
N ALA A 103 -5.13 8.19 -0.78
CA ALA A 103 -4.33 8.49 0.41
C ALA A 103 -2.97 9.12 0.05
N VAL A 104 -2.26 8.59 -0.94
CA VAL A 104 -0.97 9.17 -1.40
C VAL A 104 -1.16 10.57 -1.96
N LEU A 105 -2.19 10.80 -2.79
CA LEU A 105 -2.50 12.13 -3.35
C LEU A 105 -2.81 13.14 -2.24
N ALA A 106 -3.65 12.76 -1.28
CA ALA A 106 -4.01 13.60 -0.14
C ALA A 106 -2.75 14.03 0.65
N ILE A 107 -1.86 13.10 1.00
CA ILE A 107 -0.62 13.43 1.70
C ILE A 107 0.28 14.31 0.84
N ARG A 108 0.49 13.99 -0.44
CA ARG A 108 1.38 14.74 -1.33
C ARG A 108 0.91 16.17 -1.61
N SER A 109 -0.41 16.45 -1.48
CA SER A 109 -0.93 17.80 -1.61
C SER A 109 -0.41 18.77 -0.53
N MET A 110 0.02 18.24 0.64
CA MET A 110 0.41 19.04 1.80
C MET A 110 1.77 18.70 2.40
N SER A 111 2.35 17.54 2.09
CA SER A 111 3.57 17.07 2.75
C SER A 111 4.56 16.43 1.77
N LYS A 112 5.85 16.66 2.04
CA LYS A 112 6.97 16.00 1.34
C LYS A 112 7.62 14.89 2.16
N LYS A 113 7.07 14.57 3.33
CA LYS A 113 7.58 13.52 4.21
C LYS A 113 7.54 12.15 3.52
N PRO A 114 8.40 11.21 3.97
CA PRO A 114 8.36 9.84 3.44
C PRO A 114 6.98 9.20 3.60
N ILE A 115 6.55 8.48 2.59
CA ILE A 115 5.32 7.67 2.61
C ILE A 115 5.72 6.21 2.42
N LEU A 116 5.35 5.37 3.35
CA LEU A 116 5.49 3.92 3.30
C LEU A 116 4.11 3.32 3.02
N VAL A 117 4.02 2.43 2.03
CA VAL A 117 2.72 1.82 1.66
C VAL A 117 2.79 0.31 1.77
N SER A 118 1.79 -0.30 2.36
CA SER A 118 1.63 -1.75 2.38
C SER A 118 0.20 -2.19 2.11
N PHE A 119 0.10 -3.31 1.41
CA PHE A 119 -1.16 -3.91 1.01
C PHE A 119 -1.36 -5.25 1.73
N THR A 120 -2.61 -5.68 1.81
CA THR A 120 -2.98 -7.05 2.14
C THR A 120 -3.38 -7.77 0.86
N CYS A 121 -2.89 -9.00 0.67
CA CYS A 121 -3.17 -9.79 -0.53
C CYS A 121 -3.41 -11.25 -0.17
N ASP A 122 -4.05 -11.97 -1.06
CA ASP A 122 -4.23 -13.42 -0.97
C ASP A 122 -2.94 -14.18 -1.34
N GLU A 123 -3.00 -15.51 -1.31
CA GLU A 123 -1.87 -16.38 -1.64
C GLU A 123 -1.42 -16.25 -3.10
N SER A 124 -2.30 -15.85 -4.01
CA SER A 124 -1.98 -15.58 -5.41
C SER A 124 -1.29 -14.23 -5.65
N GLY A 125 -1.22 -13.38 -4.63
CA GLY A 125 -0.69 -12.03 -4.69
C GLY A 125 -1.69 -11.01 -5.23
N LYS A 126 -2.98 -11.27 -5.09
CA LYS A 126 -4.03 -10.33 -5.47
C LYS A 126 -4.63 -9.65 -4.24
N ILE A 127 -4.77 -8.34 -4.30
CA ILE A 127 -5.51 -7.56 -3.31
C ILE A 127 -7.02 -7.72 -3.54
N LEU A 128 -7.84 -7.25 -2.60
CA LEU A 128 -9.30 -7.47 -2.63
C LEU A 128 -9.97 -7.02 -3.94
N SER A 129 -9.50 -5.93 -4.54
CA SER A 129 -9.99 -5.45 -5.85
C SER A 129 -9.55 -6.32 -7.03
N GLY A 130 -8.75 -7.37 -6.80
CA GLY A 130 -8.21 -8.24 -7.83
C GLY A 130 -6.94 -7.72 -8.52
N THR A 131 -6.39 -6.59 -8.07
CA THR A 131 -5.12 -6.04 -8.57
C THR A 131 -3.95 -6.92 -8.12
N ASP A 132 -3.04 -7.24 -9.03
CA ASP A 132 -1.78 -7.93 -8.69
C ASP A 132 -0.85 -6.99 -7.89
N VAL A 133 -0.14 -7.53 -6.90
CA VAL A 133 0.76 -6.73 -6.04
C VAL A 133 1.89 -6.08 -6.82
N VAL A 134 2.29 -6.63 -7.98
CA VAL A 134 3.30 -6.00 -8.86
C VAL A 134 2.70 -4.77 -9.57
N ALA A 135 1.42 -4.82 -9.95
CA ALA A 135 0.72 -3.64 -10.48
C ALA A 135 0.60 -2.56 -9.40
N ALA A 136 0.22 -2.94 -8.18
CA ALA A 136 0.17 -2.01 -7.06
C ALA A 136 1.55 -1.40 -6.75
N LEU A 137 2.63 -2.19 -6.76
CA LEU A 137 4.01 -1.69 -6.64
C LEU A 137 4.32 -0.65 -7.71
N SER A 138 4.06 -0.97 -8.99
CA SER A 138 4.39 -0.09 -10.13
C SER A 138 3.68 1.26 -10.02
N VAL A 139 2.39 1.26 -9.64
CA VAL A 139 1.62 2.49 -9.45
C VAL A 139 2.15 3.29 -8.26
N MET A 140 2.38 2.65 -7.12
CA MET A 140 2.85 3.33 -5.92
C MET A 140 4.26 3.93 -6.11
N GLU A 141 5.17 3.22 -6.78
CA GLU A 141 6.48 3.76 -7.15
C GLU A 141 6.36 4.97 -8.08
N GLY A 142 5.47 4.90 -9.08
CA GLY A 142 5.16 6.03 -9.96
C GLY A 142 4.61 7.25 -9.23
N MET A 143 3.93 7.05 -8.09
CA MET A 143 3.46 8.12 -7.20
C MET A 143 4.52 8.60 -6.18
N GLY A 144 5.73 8.05 -6.23
CA GLY A 144 6.87 8.50 -5.43
C GLY A 144 6.81 8.08 -3.96
N VAL A 145 6.31 6.88 -3.65
CA VAL A 145 6.40 6.34 -2.29
C VAL A 145 7.83 5.98 -1.92
N SER A 146 8.15 5.98 -0.65
CA SER A 146 9.51 5.75 -0.15
C SER A 146 9.83 4.29 0.15
N ALA A 147 8.81 3.47 0.34
CA ALA A 147 8.89 2.03 0.49
C ALA A 147 7.52 1.40 0.18
N PHE A 148 7.55 0.15 -0.25
CA PHE A 148 6.35 -0.62 -0.60
C PHE A 148 6.40 -2.00 0.03
N GLY A 149 5.27 -2.60 0.36
CA GLY A 149 5.27 -3.98 0.82
C GLY A 149 3.92 -4.53 1.21
N LEU A 150 3.98 -5.50 2.11
CA LEU A 150 2.83 -6.29 2.50
C LEU A 150 2.67 -6.30 4.03
N ASN A 151 1.44 -6.32 4.48
CA ASN A 151 1.10 -6.54 5.87
C ASN A 151 -0.21 -7.31 6.01
N CYS A 152 -0.42 -7.91 7.18
CA CYS A 152 -1.63 -8.67 7.49
C CYS A 152 -1.80 -9.91 6.57
N SER A 153 -3.01 -10.42 6.46
CA SER A 153 -3.53 -11.56 5.66
C SER A 153 -2.80 -12.89 5.82
N ALA A 154 -1.49 -12.92 5.99
CA ALA A 154 -0.70 -14.14 5.99
C ALA A 154 0.38 -14.16 7.08
N GLY A 155 0.87 -15.35 7.40
CA GLY A 155 2.08 -15.54 8.19
C GLY A 155 3.36 -15.27 7.38
N PRO A 156 4.54 -15.44 8.02
CA PRO A 156 5.82 -15.16 7.37
C PRO A 156 6.08 -15.96 6.09
N GLU A 157 5.66 -17.22 6.03
CA GLU A 157 5.91 -18.14 4.92
C GLU A 157 5.20 -17.70 3.64
N GLN A 158 3.89 -17.47 3.73
CA GLN A 158 3.08 -17.08 2.57
C GLN A 158 3.48 -15.68 2.09
N MET A 159 3.79 -14.77 3.02
CA MET A 159 4.24 -13.42 2.68
C MET A 159 5.58 -13.44 1.94
N LEU A 160 6.54 -14.30 2.32
CA LEU A 160 7.84 -14.41 1.67
C LEU A 160 7.73 -14.69 0.17
N LEU A 161 6.78 -15.54 -0.25
CA LEU A 161 6.58 -15.87 -1.66
C LEU A 161 6.25 -14.61 -2.49
N GLN A 162 5.40 -13.74 -1.98
CA GLN A 162 5.04 -12.50 -2.66
C GLN A 162 6.18 -11.47 -2.60
N LEU A 163 6.92 -11.40 -1.50
CA LEU A 163 8.11 -10.52 -1.39
C LEU A 163 9.21 -10.91 -2.39
N GLN A 164 9.41 -12.22 -2.63
CA GLN A 164 10.34 -12.71 -3.66
C GLN A 164 9.88 -12.34 -5.08
N ARG A 165 8.56 -12.32 -5.35
CA ARG A 165 8.04 -11.79 -6.63
C ARG A 165 8.30 -10.29 -6.74
N LEU A 166 7.98 -9.52 -5.71
CA LEU A 166 8.16 -8.07 -5.69
C LEU A 166 9.62 -7.67 -5.85
N HIS A 167 10.56 -8.43 -5.28
CA HIS A 167 12.01 -8.19 -5.38
C HIS A 167 12.49 -8.00 -6.83
N LYS A 168 11.89 -8.74 -7.78
CA LYS A 168 12.26 -8.69 -9.20
C LYS A 168 11.88 -7.38 -9.89
N TYR A 169 10.97 -6.61 -9.30
CA TYR A 169 10.40 -5.40 -9.89
C TYR A 169 10.64 -4.15 -9.03
N ALA A 170 10.84 -4.31 -7.72
CA ALA A 170 10.91 -3.20 -6.78
C ALA A 170 12.16 -2.35 -6.98
N ARG A 171 11.95 -1.02 -7.06
CA ARG A 171 12.99 0.02 -7.08
C ARG A 171 13.14 0.71 -5.73
N VAL A 172 12.16 0.52 -4.84
CA VAL A 172 12.14 1.01 -3.47
C VAL A 172 12.36 -0.14 -2.46
N PRO A 173 12.80 0.16 -1.23
CA PRO A 173 12.88 -0.84 -0.17
C PRO A 173 11.55 -1.54 0.10
N LEU A 174 11.59 -2.84 0.40
CA LEU A 174 10.39 -3.60 0.71
C LEU A 174 10.06 -3.60 2.20
N ILE A 175 8.77 -3.76 2.50
CA ILE A 175 8.17 -3.82 3.84
C ILE A 175 7.57 -5.21 4.06
N ALA A 176 7.85 -5.82 5.21
CA ALA A 176 7.21 -7.05 5.66
C ALA A 176 6.65 -6.89 7.08
N LYS A 177 5.33 -6.99 7.22
CA LYS A 177 4.63 -6.97 8.51
C LYS A 177 3.61 -8.12 8.57
N PRO A 178 4.06 -9.38 8.65
CA PRO A 178 3.18 -10.54 8.68
C PRO A 178 2.37 -10.62 9.99
N ASN A 179 1.33 -11.42 9.97
CA ASN A 179 0.66 -11.89 11.19
C ASN A 179 1.53 -12.92 11.91
N ALA A 180 1.25 -13.15 13.18
CA ALA A 180 1.83 -14.27 13.94
C ALA A 180 1.18 -15.61 13.53
N GLY A 181 1.27 -15.95 12.23
CA GLY A 181 0.62 -17.09 11.59
C GLY A 181 -0.77 -16.76 11.05
N MET A 182 -1.47 -17.81 10.60
CA MET A 182 -2.86 -17.69 10.15
C MET A 182 -3.81 -17.74 11.37
N PRO A 183 -4.88 -16.92 11.36
CA PRO A 183 -5.83 -16.94 12.47
C PRO A 183 -6.67 -18.23 12.49
N GLU A 184 -6.78 -18.84 13.65
CA GLU A 184 -7.73 -19.91 13.96
C GLU A 184 -8.84 -19.35 14.82
N ILE A 185 -10.10 -19.75 14.56
CA ILE A 185 -11.22 -19.34 15.40
C ILE A 185 -11.41 -20.34 16.52
N VAL A 186 -11.05 -19.93 17.73
CA VAL A 186 -11.22 -20.74 18.96
C VAL A 186 -12.21 -20.01 19.88
N ASN A 187 -13.34 -20.67 20.17
CA ASN A 187 -14.40 -20.09 21.00
C ASN A 187 -14.94 -18.72 20.51
N GLY A 188 -14.89 -18.45 19.19
CA GLY A 188 -15.35 -17.20 18.58
C GLY A 188 -14.31 -16.09 18.57
N GLU A 189 -13.09 -16.34 19.05
CA GLU A 189 -11.97 -15.40 19.02
C GLU A 189 -10.89 -15.87 18.04
N ALA A 190 -10.22 -14.91 17.38
CA ALA A 190 -9.08 -15.20 16.51
C ALA A 190 -7.83 -15.45 17.35
N VAL A 191 -7.25 -16.65 17.24
CA VAL A 191 -6.01 -17.05 17.90
C VAL A 191 -4.92 -17.22 16.85
N TYR A 192 -3.72 -16.76 17.16
CA TYR A 192 -2.55 -16.82 16.30
C TYR A 192 -1.49 -17.72 16.94
N ASN A 193 -1.03 -18.73 16.21
CA ASN A 193 -0.23 -19.84 16.77
C ASN A 193 1.23 -19.87 16.28
N CYS A 194 1.76 -18.78 15.68
CA CYS A 194 3.15 -18.70 15.28
C CYS A 194 3.97 -18.05 16.42
N PRO A 195 4.81 -18.80 17.14
CA PRO A 195 5.62 -18.25 18.24
C PRO A 195 6.77 -17.36 17.71
N PRO A 196 7.39 -16.53 18.57
CA PRO A 196 8.42 -15.57 18.16
C PRO A 196 9.60 -16.18 17.40
N GLU A 197 10.06 -17.38 17.75
CA GLU A 197 11.16 -18.08 17.10
C GLU A 197 10.80 -18.51 15.65
N GLU A 198 9.60 -18.96 15.42
CA GLU A 198 9.11 -19.32 14.08
C GLU A 198 8.85 -18.05 13.25
N PHE A 199 8.29 -17.02 13.89
CA PHE A 199 8.03 -15.73 13.25
C PHE A 199 9.28 -15.11 12.63
N VAL A 200 10.44 -15.26 13.26
CA VAL A 200 11.71 -14.67 12.79
C VAL A 200 12.55 -15.63 11.95
N ALA A 201 12.17 -16.89 11.82
CA ALA A 201 12.97 -17.91 11.12
C ALA A 201 13.28 -17.54 9.67
N LEU A 202 12.35 -16.83 9.00
CA LEU A 202 12.49 -16.43 7.59
C LEU A 202 13.05 -15.01 7.39
N VAL A 203 13.48 -14.34 8.44
CA VAL A 203 14.11 -13.00 8.33
C VAL A 203 15.30 -12.99 7.37
N PRO A 204 16.23 -13.96 7.37
CA PRO A 204 17.35 -13.98 6.43
C PRO A 204 16.89 -14.04 4.95
N GLU A 205 15.86 -14.80 4.65
CA GLU A 205 15.28 -14.93 3.30
C GLU A 205 14.54 -13.66 2.89
N MET A 206 13.84 -13.04 3.81
CA MET A 206 13.16 -11.74 3.56
C MET A 206 14.18 -10.62 3.30
N LEU A 207 15.32 -10.61 4.01
CA LEU A 207 16.42 -9.67 3.74
C LEU A 207 16.97 -9.85 2.33
N LYS A 208 17.18 -11.11 1.88
CA LYS A 208 17.60 -11.42 0.50
C LYS A 208 16.54 -10.99 -0.53
N ALA A 209 15.26 -11.05 -0.16
CA ALA A 209 14.17 -10.55 -0.98
C ALA A 209 14.04 -9.00 -0.98
N GLY A 210 14.97 -8.27 -0.36
CA GLY A 210 15.00 -6.81 -0.38
C GLY A 210 14.15 -6.13 0.70
N VAL A 211 13.72 -6.87 1.70
CA VAL A 211 12.98 -6.29 2.82
C VAL A 211 13.92 -5.49 3.71
N ALA A 212 13.64 -4.20 3.86
CA ALA A 212 14.39 -3.28 4.70
C ALA A 212 13.62 -2.85 5.95
N LEU A 213 12.30 -2.94 5.90
CA LEU A 213 11.41 -2.54 6.99
C LEU A 213 10.61 -3.76 7.46
N PHE A 214 10.81 -4.08 8.72
CA PHE A 214 10.19 -5.23 9.36
C PHE A 214 9.27 -4.78 10.49
N GLY A 215 8.20 -5.49 10.66
CA GLY A 215 7.26 -5.32 11.76
C GLY A 215 6.40 -6.56 11.94
N GLY A 216 5.31 -6.38 12.64
CA GLY A 216 4.28 -7.38 12.80
C GLY A 216 2.90 -6.77 12.62
N CYS A 217 1.91 -7.62 12.41
CA CYS A 217 0.50 -7.26 12.32
C CYS A 217 -0.31 -8.08 13.33
N CYS A 218 -1.43 -8.66 12.95
CA CYS A 218 -2.32 -9.37 13.86
C CYS A 218 -1.62 -10.52 14.60
N GLY A 219 -1.90 -10.65 15.89
CA GLY A 219 -1.34 -11.69 16.75
C GLY A 219 0.10 -11.47 17.22
N THR A 220 0.83 -10.48 16.68
CA THR A 220 2.20 -10.19 17.13
C THR A 220 2.21 -9.47 18.48
N THR A 221 3.11 -9.90 19.35
CA THR A 221 3.33 -9.37 20.69
C THR A 221 4.69 -8.68 20.81
N GLU A 222 4.98 -8.14 21.96
CA GLU A 222 6.27 -7.53 22.25
C GLU A 222 7.44 -8.53 22.16
N GLU A 223 7.17 -9.81 22.45
CA GLU A 223 8.17 -10.88 22.33
C GLU A 223 8.55 -11.13 20.86
N HIS A 224 7.56 -11.12 19.95
CA HIS A 224 7.82 -11.21 18.50
C HIS A 224 8.70 -10.05 18.02
N ILE A 225 8.40 -8.82 18.46
CA ILE A 225 9.18 -7.64 18.09
C ILE A 225 10.59 -7.68 18.73
N ALA A 226 10.72 -8.22 19.95
CA ALA A 226 12.03 -8.40 20.58
C ALA A 226 12.88 -9.44 19.83
N ALA A 227 12.28 -10.57 19.44
CA ALA A 227 12.93 -11.60 18.62
C ALA A 227 13.35 -11.05 17.25
N LEU A 228 12.46 -10.31 16.60
CA LEU A 228 12.72 -9.65 15.31
C LEU A 228 13.89 -8.66 15.40
N LYS A 229 13.93 -7.85 16.46
CA LYS A 229 15.05 -6.94 16.72
C LYS A 229 16.37 -7.68 16.93
N ALA A 230 16.34 -8.83 17.60
CA ALA A 230 17.52 -9.67 17.82
C ALA A 230 18.00 -10.28 16.49
N ALA A 231 17.10 -10.83 15.67
CA ALA A 231 17.41 -11.41 14.37
C ALA A 231 18.01 -10.39 13.38
N LEU A 232 17.61 -9.13 13.50
CA LEU A 232 18.06 -8.03 12.63
C LEU A 232 19.33 -7.33 13.13
N LYS A 233 19.89 -7.71 14.29
CA LYS A 233 20.98 -6.95 14.95
C LYS A 233 22.23 -6.83 14.08
N ASP A 234 22.64 -7.94 13.47
CA ASP A 234 23.85 -8.04 12.65
C ASP A 234 23.51 -8.40 11.18
N ALA A 235 22.26 -8.17 10.78
CA ALA A 235 21.80 -8.52 9.47
C ALA A 235 22.19 -7.48 8.41
N GLU A 236 22.62 -7.94 7.26
CA GLU A 236 22.92 -7.10 6.12
C GLU A 236 21.67 -6.96 5.23
N TYR A 237 21.35 -5.72 4.90
CA TYR A 237 20.26 -5.40 3.97
C TYR A 237 20.73 -5.60 2.54
N VAL A 238 19.96 -6.35 1.78
CA VAL A 238 20.14 -6.51 0.34
C VAL A 238 19.12 -5.62 -0.38
N ARG A 239 19.60 -4.60 -1.07
CA ARG A 239 18.71 -3.72 -1.84
C ARG A 239 18.03 -4.52 -2.96
N PRO A 240 16.74 -4.30 -3.24
CA PRO A 240 16.10 -4.87 -4.42
C PRO A 240 16.90 -4.56 -5.68
N ALA A 241 17.04 -5.57 -6.54
CA ALA A 241 17.73 -5.46 -7.82
C ALA A 241 16.73 -5.85 -8.94
N PRO A 242 15.90 -4.89 -9.37
CA PRO A 242 14.86 -5.19 -10.35
C PRO A 242 15.45 -5.67 -11.68
N GLU A 243 14.87 -6.74 -12.21
CA GLU A 243 15.25 -7.32 -13.50
C GLU A 243 14.82 -6.41 -14.68
N CYS A 244 13.95 -5.43 -14.41
CA CYS A 244 13.32 -4.54 -15.39
C CYS A 244 13.79 -3.08 -15.29
N LEU A 245 15.04 -2.82 -14.88
CA LEU A 245 15.56 -1.45 -14.69
C LEU A 245 15.47 -0.60 -15.97
N ASP A 246 15.70 -1.22 -17.13
CA ASP A 246 15.67 -0.55 -18.44
C ASP A 246 14.27 -0.53 -19.08
N LEU A 247 13.26 -1.04 -18.38
CA LEU A 247 11.89 -1.07 -18.84
C LEU A 247 11.07 0.05 -18.17
N LEU A 248 10.09 0.55 -18.92
CA LEU A 248 9.08 1.49 -18.41
C LEU A 248 7.94 0.70 -17.78
N PRO A 249 7.68 0.86 -16.48
CA PRO A 249 6.54 0.24 -15.85
C PRO A 249 5.24 0.95 -16.28
N ALA A 250 4.27 0.17 -16.68
CA ALA A 250 2.89 0.58 -16.90
C ALA A 250 1.99 -0.38 -16.14
N ALA A 251 0.85 0.08 -15.69
CA ALA A 251 -0.09 -0.77 -14.98
C ALA A 251 -1.53 -0.40 -15.33
N THR A 252 -2.34 -1.43 -15.51
CA THR A 252 -3.79 -1.31 -15.41
C THR A 252 -4.21 -1.43 -13.95
N GLU A 253 -5.50 -1.38 -13.68
CA GLU A 253 -6.00 -1.68 -12.33
C GLU A 253 -5.70 -3.13 -11.90
N LYS A 254 -5.46 -4.05 -12.85
CA LYS A 254 -5.29 -5.48 -12.54
C LYS A 254 -3.86 -5.97 -12.64
N GLU A 255 -3.11 -5.53 -13.64
CA GLU A 255 -1.83 -6.11 -14.02
C GLU A 255 -0.78 -5.05 -14.32
N ALA A 256 0.50 -5.41 -14.14
CA ALA A 256 1.66 -4.60 -14.52
C ALA A 256 2.26 -5.08 -15.83
N PHE A 257 2.74 -4.13 -16.61
CA PHE A 257 3.46 -4.33 -17.86
C PHE A 257 4.80 -3.60 -17.78
N PHE A 258 5.82 -4.18 -18.40
CA PHE A 258 7.15 -3.61 -18.46
C PHE A 258 7.56 -3.47 -19.92
N LEU A 259 7.53 -2.24 -20.41
CA LEU A 259 7.72 -1.91 -21.81
C LEU A 259 9.16 -1.48 -22.07
N PRO A 260 9.77 -1.79 -23.22
CA PRO A 260 11.05 -1.21 -23.61
C PRO A 260 11.02 0.32 -23.52
N ALA A 261 12.13 0.93 -23.12
CA ALA A 261 12.21 2.38 -22.98
C ALA A 261 12.02 3.14 -24.31
N ASP A 262 12.26 2.45 -25.42
CA ASP A 262 12.04 2.94 -26.78
C ASP A 262 10.70 2.46 -27.38
N ALA A 263 9.83 1.82 -26.58
CA ALA A 263 8.51 1.41 -27.02
C ALA A 263 7.71 2.62 -27.52
N THR A 264 7.24 2.52 -28.76
CA THR A 264 6.37 3.53 -29.36
C THR A 264 4.93 3.02 -29.36
N HIS A 265 3.96 3.94 -29.29
CA HIS A 265 2.59 3.57 -29.59
C HIS A 265 2.44 3.32 -31.09
N GLY A 266 1.58 2.36 -31.47
CA GLY A 266 1.19 2.11 -32.84
C GLY A 266 0.20 3.16 -33.36
N ALA A 267 -1.05 2.80 -33.44
CA ALA A 267 -2.09 3.69 -33.89
C ALA A 267 -2.37 4.81 -32.87
N VAL A 268 -2.74 6.00 -33.38
CA VAL A 268 -3.40 7.05 -32.61
C VAL A 268 -4.86 7.03 -32.99
N LEU A 269 -5.70 6.54 -32.09
CA LEU A 269 -7.14 6.41 -32.32
C LEU A 269 -7.88 7.62 -31.77
N THR A 270 -8.94 8.03 -32.44
CA THR A 270 -9.87 9.05 -31.93
C THR A 270 -11.06 8.33 -31.28
N ALA A 271 -11.42 8.75 -30.06
CA ALA A 271 -12.63 8.26 -29.41
C ALA A 271 -13.86 8.80 -30.14
N ASP A 272 -14.40 8.00 -31.03
CA ASP A 272 -15.62 8.25 -31.80
C ASP A 272 -16.45 6.96 -31.88
N GLY A 273 -17.58 7.00 -32.59
CA GLY A 273 -18.52 5.89 -32.65
C GLY A 273 -17.98 4.55 -33.19
N ASP A 274 -16.79 4.55 -33.80
CA ASP A 274 -16.15 3.36 -34.36
C ASP A 274 -14.91 2.92 -33.52
N LEU A 275 -14.78 3.38 -32.27
CA LEU A 275 -13.60 3.15 -31.44
C LEU A 275 -13.35 1.65 -31.16
N GLU A 276 -14.43 0.89 -30.93
CA GLU A 276 -14.33 -0.56 -30.63
C GLU A 276 -13.72 -1.33 -31.80
N ASP A 277 -14.18 -1.06 -33.03
CA ASP A 277 -13.64 -1.67 -34.24
C ASP A 277 -12.16 -1.29 -34.45
N LYS A 278 -11.83 0.00 -34.25
CA LYS A 278 -10.44 0.50 -34.37
C LYS A 278 -9.50 -0.09 -33.32
N LEU A 279 -9.99 -0.32 -32.09
CA LEU A 279 -9.22 -0.98 -31.04
C LEU A 279 -8.99 -2.45 -31.41
N SER A 280 -9.99 -3.15 -31.93
CA SER A 280 -9.85 -4.52 -32.39
C SER A 280 -8.79 -4.65 -33.50
N ASP A 281 -8.83 -3.78 -34.50
CA ASP A 281 -7.84 -3.74 -35.58
C ASP A 281 -6.43 -3.47 -35.03
N ALA A 282 -6.29 -2.53 -34.10
CA ALA A 282 -5.00 -2.22 -33.49
C ALA A 282 -4.44 -3.34 -32.61
N MET A 283 -5.30 -4.18 -32.01
CA MET A 283 -4.89 -5.38 -31.29
C MET A 283 -4.37 -6.46 -32.25
N ASP A 284 -4.98 -6.59 -33.42
CA ASP A 284 -4.52 -7.54 -34.45
C ASP A 284 -3.15 -7.17 -35.03
N ASP A 285 -2.77 -5.90 -34.98
CA ASP A 285 -1.45 -5.39 -35.39
C ASP A 285 -0.34 -5.64 -34.32
N GLU A 286 -0.67 -6.27 -33.20
CA GLU A 286 0.25 -6.61 -32.10
C GLU A 286 1.04 -5.41 -31.53
N TRP A 287 0.51 -4.21 -31.58
CA TRP A 287 1.16 -3.03 -30.98
C TRP A 287 1.16 -3.13 -29.45
N PRO A 288 2.28 -2.83 -28.78
CA PRO A 288 2.37 -2.88 -27.32
C PRO A 288 1.52 -1.78 -26.64
N MET A 289 1.21 -0.72 -27.35
CA MET A 289 0.41 0.39 -26.89
C MET A 289 -0.37 1.03 -28.03
N VAL A 290 -1.54 1.55 -27.68
CA VAL A 290 -2.38 2.38 -28.55
C VAL A 290 -2.60 3.71 -27.86
N ALA A 291 -2.42 4.82 -28.59
CA ALA A 291 -2.69 6.15 -28.07
C ALA A 291 -4.13 6.55 -28.39
N LEU A 292 -4.89 7.02 -27.41
CA LEU A 292 -6.23 7.54 -27.58
C LEU A 292 -6.21 9.07 -27.56
N LYS A 293 -6.75 9.69 -28.61
CA LYS A 293 -6.97 11.14 -28.69
C LYS A 293 -8.40 11.45 -28.25
N LEU A 294 -8.53 12.09 -27.10
CA LEU A 294 -9.80 12.54 -26.55
C LEU A 294 -10.00 14.01 -26.90
N ALA A 295 -11.21 14.38 -27.35
CA ALA A 295 -11.56 15.77 -27.64
C ALA A 295 -11.97 16.53 -26.37
N PHE A 296 -12.65 15.85 -25.44
CA PHE A 296 -13.14 16.40 -24.18
C PHE A 296 -13.03 15.33 -23.05
N TRP A 297 -13.06 15.77 -21.79
CA TRP A 297 -13.13 14.88 -20.63
C TRP A 297 -14.37 13.97 -20.62
N ALA A 298 -15.49 14.43 -21.21
CA ALA A 298 -16.70 13.62 -21.35
C ALA A 298 -16.48 12.36 -22.20
N ASP A 299 -15.43 12.32 -23.04
CA ASP A 299 -15.12 11.14 -23.85
C ASP A 299 -14.51 10.00 -23.00
N VAL A 300 -14.05 10.29 -21.78
CA VAL A 300 -13.51 9.28 -20.86
C VAL A 300 -14.60 8.34 -20.37
N ASP A 301 -15.79 8.86 -20.11
CA ASP A 301 -16.93 8.07 -19.65
C ASP A 301 -17.43 7.09 -20.73
N ALA A 302 -17.15 7.38 -22.00
CA ALA A 302 -17.49 6.52 -23.13
C ALA A 302 -16.47 5.36 -23.32
N LEU A 303 -15.34 5.39 -22.61
CA LEU A 303 -14.28 4.36 -22.65
C LEU A 303 -14.39 3.34 -21.52
N ALA A 304 -15.27 3.58 -20.54
CA ALA A 304 -15.54 2.70 -19.40
C ALA A 304 -16.64 1.69 -19.76
#